data_c541993aed7459ee514ea4bde8f3ef0d
#
_entry.id   c541993aed7459ee514ea4bde8f3ef0d
#
_cell.length_a   1.000
_cell.length_b   1.000
_cell.length_c   1.000
_cell.angle_alpha   90.00
_cell.angle_beta   90.00
_cell.angle_gamma   90.00
#
_symmetry.space_group_name_H-M   'P 1'
#
loop_
_entity.id
_entity.type
_entity.pdbx_description
1 polymer ?
#
loop_
_entity_poly.entity_id
_entity_poly.type
_entity_poly.pdbx_seq_one_letter_code
_entity_poly.pdbx_strand_id
1 'polypeptide(L)'
;GEQPENVTSLLFEDNASAYLTGLIAGRMTETNKVGFIGGMESPVISKFDYGFRAGVKAANPDAEVMVQYANSFTDSALGKTIANQMHSKNADIIFTCAGAVGIGAIEAAKENGKKAIGVDQDQNALAPDNVITSAMKNIDVAVLELLSKVVDGSYKGGEVIINTLAMNGVGIAPTSNKNVPPDVLEYVAKEAEKVKSGEVKVPATKEEFEQLNK
;
A
#
# COMPACT_ATOMS: atom_id res chain seq x y z
N GLY A 1 13.32 21.73 -3.27
CA GLY A 1 14.61 22.43 -3.46
C GLY A 1 15.36 21.77 -4.60
N GLU A 2 16.36 22.42 -5.14
CA GLU A 2 17.24 21.85 -6.18
C GLU A 2 17.98 20.64 -5.62
N GLN A 3 18.07 19.55 -6.38
CA GLN A 3 18.85 18.38 -6.03
C GLN A 3 20.35 18.69 -6.22
N PRO A 4 21.23 18.30 -5.28
CA PRO A 4 22.66 18.37 -5.51
C PRO A 4 23.08 17.51 -6.71
N GLU A 5 24.06 17.96 -7.49
CA GLU A 5 24.50 17.26 -8.71
C GLU A 5 25.01 15.83 -8.47
N ASN A 6 25.42 15.50 -7.26
CA ASN A 6 25.88 14.16 -6.88
C ASN A 6 24.80 13.31 -6.18
N VAL A 7 23.54 13.74 -6.19
CA VAL A 7 22.41 13.05 -5.54
C VAL A 7 21.32 12.75 -6.55
N THR A 8 20.80 11.54 -6.53
CA THR A 8 19.56 11.15 -7.24
C THR A 8 18.55 10.68 -6.23
N SER A 9 17.36 11.27 -6.25
CA SER A 9 16.24 10.85 -5.39
C SER A 9 15.40 9.80 -6.11
N LEU A 10 15.16 8.66 -5.45
CA LEU A 10 14.22 7.63 -5.90
C LEU A 10 12.91 7.79 -5.13
N LEU A 11 11.87 8.25 -5.80
CA LEU A 11 10.51 8.33 -5.27
C LEU A 11 9.68 7.18 -5.85
N PHE A 12 8.55 6.88 -5.20
CA PHE A 12 7.67 5.78 -5.58
C PHE A 12 6.22 6.24 -5.69
N GLU A 13 5.48 5.59 -6.58
CA GLU A 13 4.04 5.79 -6.77
C GLU A 13 3.26 4.97 -5.74
N ASP A 14 3.51 5.26 -4.45
CA ASP A 14 2.98 4.51 -3.30
C ASP A 14 1.44 4.45 -3.29
N ASN A 15 0.78 5.52 -3.77
CA ASN A 15 -0.68 5.55 -3.94
C ASN A 15 -1.18 4.48 -4.92
N ALA A 16 -0.43 4.16 -5.98
CA ALA A 16 -0.84 3.15 -6.96
C ALA A 16 -0.84 1.74 -6.34
N SER A 17 0.23 1.34 -5.64
CA SER A 17 0.24 0.04 -4.94
C SER A 17 -0.85 -0.04 -3.87
N ALA A 18 -1.06 1.04 -3.11
CA ALA A 18 -2.11 1.12 -2.12
C ALA A 18 -3.52 1.00 -2.74
N TYR A 19 -3.75 1.62 -3.90
CA TYR A 19 -4.99 1.49 -4.65
C TYR A 19 -5.29 0.02 -5.00
N LEU A 20 -4.30 -0.69 -5.54
CA LEU A 20 -4.45 -2.11 -5.88
C LEU A 20 -4.78 -2.96 -4.65
N THR A 21 -4.14 -2.71 -3.51
CA THR A 21 -4.48 -3.42 -2.26
C THR A 21 -5.85 -3.02 -1.73
N GLY A 22 -6.27 -1.78 -1.95
CA GLY A 22 -7.62 -1.30 -1.66
C GLY A 22 -8.70 -2.00 -2.48
N LEU A 23 -8.44 -2.25 -3.78
CA LEU A 23 -9.33 -3.06 -4.63
C LEU A 23 -9.50 -4.47 -4.07
N ILE A 24 -8.39 -5.12 -3.63
CA ILE A 24 -8.44 -6.44 -3.00
C ILE A 24 -9.29 -6.38 -1.73
N ALA A 25 -9.03 -5.42 -0.84
CA ALA A 25 -9.77 -5.27 0.41
C ALA A 25 -11.27 -5.05 0.17
N GLY A 26 -11.63 -4.19 -0.78
CA GLY A 26 -13.03 -3.92 -1.13
C GLY A 26 -13.77 -5.13 -1.69
N ARG A 27 -13.08 -5.99 -2.46
CA ARG A 27 -13.65 -7.23 -3.00
C ARG A 27 -13.75 -8.36 -1.99
N MET A 28 -12.85 -8.38 -1.00
CA MET A 28 -12.73 -9.49 -0.04
C MET A 28 -13.38 -9.21 1.31
N THR A 29 -13.72 -7.97 1.65
CA THR A 29 -14.39 -7.68 2.92
C THR A 29 -15.77 -8.35 2.98
N GLU A 30 -16.04 -9.03 4.06
CA GLU A 30 -17.33 -9.67 4.35
C GLU A 30 -18.24 -8.78 5.21
N THR A 31 -17.61 -7.80 5.90
CA THR A 31 -18.31 -6.92 6.85
C THR A 31 -18.58 -5.53 6.30
N ASN A 32 -18.06 -5.22 5.10
CA ASN A 32 -18.00 -3.86 4.55
C ASN A 32 -17.26 -2.87 5.47
N LYS A 33 -16.34 -3.37 6.32
CA LYS A 33 -15.53 -2.54 7.21
C LYS A 33 -14.08 -2.97 7.15
N VAL A 34 -13.24 -2.06 6.69
CA VAL A 34 -11.80 -2.27 6.60
C VAL A 34 -11.05 -1.19 7.38
N GLY A 35 -9.80 -1.45 7.73
CA GLY A 35 -8.97 -0.52 8.47
C GLY A 35 -7.74 -0.07 7.67
N PHE A 36 -7.27 1.14 7.96
CA PHE A 36 -5.96 1.64 7.59
C PHE A 36 -5.22 2.11 8.85
N ILE A 37 -4.02 1.59 9.08
CA ILE A 37 -3.15 2.03 10.17
C ILE A 37 -1.91 2.65 9.56
N GLY A 38 -1.79 3.99 9.66
CA GLY A 38 -0.59 4.73 9.31
C GLY A 38 0.36 4.88 10.49
N GLY A 39 1.66 5.01 10.23
CA GLY A 39 2.64 5.35 11.25
C GLY A 39 2.49 6.81 11.70
N MET A 40 3.38 7.68 11.28
CA MET A 40 3.25 9.14 11.46
C MET A 40 2.70 9.78 10.18
N GLU A 41 1.85 10.79 10.34
CA GLU A 41 1.33 11.55 9.21
C GLU A 41 2.49 12.23 8.45
N SER A 42 2.56 11.95 7.16
CA SER A 42 3.56 12.50 6.26
C SER A 42 3.09 12.39 4.82
N PRO A 43 3.66 13.15 3.86
CA PRO A 43 3.26 13.05 2.46
C PRO A 43 3.36 11.64 1.88
N VAL A 44 4.30 10.82 2.34
CA VAL A 44 4.46 9.42 1.91
C VAL A 44 3.33 8.54 2.47
N ILE A 45 3.06 8.62 3.78
CA ILE A 45 2.02 7.80 4.41
C ILE A 45 0.63 8.21 3.92
N SER A 46 0.41 9.51 3.65
CA SER A 46 -0.84 10.02 3.08
C SER A 46 -1.14 9.46 1.68
N LYS A 47 -0.11 9.21 0.85
CA LYS A 47 -0.30 8.53 -0.44
C LYS A 47 -0.89 7.13 -0.28
N PHE A 48 -0.38 6.35 0.69
CA PHE A 48 -0.94 5.03 0.98
C PHE A 48 -2.38 5.11 1.48
N ASP A 49 -2.69 6.05 2.39
CA ASP A 49 -4.06 6.26 2.90
C ASP A 49 -5.03 6.56 1.77
N TYR A 50 -4.78 7.63 0.99
CA TYR A 50 -5.72 8.04 -0.05
C TYR A 50 -5.82 7.04 -1.19
N GLY A 51 -4.71 6.43 -1.60
CA GLY A 51 -4.70 5.37 -2.60
C GLY A 51 -5.54 4.17 -2.15
N PHE A 52 -5.33 3.68 -0.93
CA PHE A 52 -6.07 2.55 -0.38
C PHE A 52 -7.58 2.83 -0.31
N ARG A 53 -7.96 3.98 0.26
CA ARG A 53 -9.38 4.37 0.37
C ARG A 53 -10.05 4.51 -0.99
N ALA A 54 -9.35 5.06 -1.99
CA ALA A 54 -9.86 5.15 -3.35
C ALA A 54 -10.07 3.76 -3.96
N GLY A 55 -9.13 2.83 -3.75
CA GLY A 55 -9.25 1.44 -4.20
C GLY A 55 -10.41 0.70 -3.56
N VAL A 56 -10.55 0.81 -2.24
CA VAL A 56 -11.68 0.21 -1.51
C VAL A 56 -13.01 0.71 -2.09
N LYS A 57 -13.14 2.03 -2.24
CA LYS A 57 -14.37 2.66 -2.75
C LYS A 57 -14.68 2.26 -4.20
N ALA A 58 -13.65 2.16 -5.05
CA ALA A 58 -13.81 1.73 -6.44
C ALA A 58 -14.31 0.29 -6.55
N ALA A 59 -13.86 -0.61 -5.66
CA ALA A 59 -14.25 -2.01 -5.65
C ALA A 59 -15.56 -2.29 -4.90
N ASN A 60 -15.83 -1.51 -3.85
CA ASN A 60 -17.00 -1.65 -2.98
C ASN A 60 -17.41 -0.27 -2.42
N PRO A 61 -18.34 0.44 -3.08
CA PRO A 61 -18.80 1.76 -2.64
C PRO A 61 -19.45 1.77 -1.24
N ASP A 62 -19.97 0.63 -0.78
CA ASP A 62 -20.63 0.49 0.52
C ASP A 62 -19.66 0.23 1.67
N ALA A 63 -18.38 -0.03 1.37
CA ALA A 63 -17.38 -0.30 2.40
C ALA A 63 -16.92 0.98 3.10
N GLU A 64 -16.86 0.90 4.44
CA GLU A 64 -16.29 1.93 5.31
C GLU A 64 -14.82 1.65 5.56
N VAL A 65 -13.98 2.68 5.45
CA VAL A 65 -12.56 2.61 5.81
C VAL A 65 -12.31 3.38 7.10
N MET A 66 -11.97 2.66 8.18
CA MET A 66 -11.53 3.25 9.44
C MET A 66 -10.05 3.62 9.32
N VAL A 67 -9.70 4.90 9.52
CA VAL A 67 -8.33 5.40 9.43
C VAL A 67 -7.82 5.77 10.81
N GLN A 68 -6.62 5.32 11.16
CA GLN A 68 -5.93 5.73 12.38
C GLN A 68 -4.42 5.83 12.15
N TYR A 69 -3.82 6.91 12.64
CA TYR A 69 -2.37 7.10 12.68
C TYR A 69 -1.87 6.80 14.08
N ALA A 70 -0.85 5.96 14.19
CA ALA A 70 -0.26 5.54 15.46
C ALA A 70 0.67 6.60 16.07
N ASN A 71 1.10 7.60 15.30
CA ASN A 71 2.15 8.55 15.66
C ASN A 71 3.47 7.88 16.07
N SER A 72 3.72 6.67 15.58
CA SER A 72 4.91 5.85 15.84
C SER A 72 5.16 4.93 14.65
N PHE A 73 6.42 4.54 14.43
CA PHE A 73 6.81 3.46 13.53
C PHE A 73 7.42 2.25 14.27
N THR A 74 7.61 2.36 15.58
CA THR A 74 8.40 1.38 16.36
C THR A 74 7.62 0.65 17.44
N ASP A 75 6.44 1.14 17.83
CA ASP A 75 5.63 0.58 18.93
C ASP A 75 4.66 -0.51 18.41
N SER A 76 5.12 -1.75 18.38
CA SER A 76 4.29 -2.89 17.94
C SER A 76 3.10 -3.17 18.87
N ALA A 77 3.24 -2.93 20.19
CA ALA A 77 2.15 -3.12 21.13
C ALA A 77 0.99 -2.14 20.89
N LEU A 78 1.33 -0.89 20.54
CA LEU A 78 0.33 0.09 20.10
C LEU A 78 -0.36 -0.35 18.82
N GLY A 79 0.37 -0.89 17.83
CA GLY A 79 -0.19 -1.41 16.59
C GLY A 79 -1.20 -2.52 16.83
N LYS A 80 -0.86 -3.47 17.70
CA LYS A 80 -1.76 -4.55 18.13
C LYS A 80 -3.02 -4.00 18.80
N THR A 81 -2.87 -2.99 19.65
CA THR A 81 -3.99 -2.34 20.35
C THR A 81 -4.94 -1.66 19.36
N ILE A 82 -4.41 -0.88 18.42
CA ILE A 82 -5.20 -0.19 17.39
C ILE A 82 -5.96 -1.21 16.53
N ALA A 83 -5.28 -2.26 16.06
CA ALA A 83 -5.90 -3.30 15.25
C ALA A 83 -7.03 -4.01 16.01
N ASN A 84 -6.83 -4.36 17.29
CA ASN A 84 -7.87 -4.95 18.12
C ASN A 84 -9.09 -4.04 18.29
N GLN A 85 -8.88 -2.72 18.43
CA GLN A 85 -9.99 -1.75 18.47
C GLN A 85 -10.76 -1.71 17.13
N MET A 86 -10.07 -1.78 15.98
CA MET A 86 -10.72 -1.84 14.67
C MET A 86 -11.49 -3.17 14.50
N HIS A 87 -10.89 -4.30 14.89
CA HIS A 87 -11.56 -5.61 14.85
C HIS A 87 -12.81 -5.66 15.73
N SER A 88 -12.77 -5.04 16.91
CA SER A 88 -13.95 -4.94 17.79
C SER A 88 -15.10 -4.13 17.19
N LYS A 89 -14.79 -3.26 16.22
CA LYS A 89 -15.77 -2.50 15.41
C LYS A 89 -16.13 -3.21 14.10
N ASN A 90 -15.78 -4.50 13.98
CA ASN A 90 -16.02 -5.37 12.84
C ASN A 90 -15.15 -5.10 11.60
N ALA A 91 -14.00 -4.41 11.70
CA ALA A 91 -13.05 -4.42 10.59
C ALA A 91 -12.53 -5.85 10.41
N ASP A 92 -12.63 -6.38 9.21
CA ASP A 92 -12.20 -7.74 8.88
C ASP A 92 -10.87 -7.78 8.10
N ILE A 93 -10.49 -6.67 7.47
CA ILE A 93 -9.22 -6.49 6.75
C ILE A 93 -8.58 -5.18 7.19
N ILE A 94 -7.31 -5.20 7.59
CA ILE A 94 -6.55 -4.00 7.97
C ILE A 94 -5.29 -3.88 7.12
N PHE A 95 -5.13 -2.75 6.42
CA PHE A 95 -3.89 -2.38 5.77
C PHE A 95 -3.00 -1.60 6.74
N THR A 96 -1.74 -2.01 6.85
CA THR A 96 -0.79 -1.38 7.77
C THR A 96 0.38 -0.74 7.00
N CYS A 97 0.58 0.56 7.21
CA CYS A 97 1.68 1.33 6.65
C CYS A 97 2.44 2.03 7.77
N ALA A 98 3.07 1.25 8.69
CA ALA A 98 3.49 1.74 9.98
C ALA A 98 4.73 1.04 10.59
N GLY A 99 5.60 0.42 9.81
CA GLY A 99 6.81 -0.24 10.33
C GLY A 99 6.50 -1.32 11.37
N ALA A 100 7.15 -1.28 12.55
CA ALA A 100 6.93 -2.25 13.62
C ALA A 100 5.51 -2.19 14.22
N VAL A 101 4.86 -1.03 14.21
CA VAL A 101 3.43 -0.90 14.52
C VAL A 101 2.60 -1.82 13.62
N GLY A 102 2.93 -1.87 12.32
CA GLY A 102 2.29 -2.77 11.35
C GLY A 102 2.48 -4.25 11.68
N ILE A 103 3.65 -4.64 12.19
CA ILE A 103 3.91 -6.02 12.65
C ILE A 103 2.95 -6.40 13.78
N GLY A 104 2.75 -5.50 14.76
CA GLY A 104 1.78 -5.72 15.84
C GLY A 104 0.34 -5.84 15.35
N ALA A 105 -0.04 -5.07 14.33
CA ALA A 105 -1.36 -5.15 13.72
C ALA A 105 -1.56 -6.48 12.96
N ILE A 106 -0.54 -6.99 12.26
CA ILE A 106 -0.56 -8.31 11.61
C ILE A 106 -0.70 -9.42 12.67
N GLU A 107 -0.01 -9.30 13.81
CA GLU A 107 -0.14 -10.25 14.93
C GLU A 107 -1.58 -10.26 15.48
N ALA A 108 -2.20 -9.09 15.66
CA ALA A 108 -3.59 -8.98 16.08
C ALA A 108 -4.54 -9.64 15.06
N ALA A 109 -4.31 -9.44 13.76
CA ALA A 109 -5.11 -10.09 12.73
C ALA A 109 -5.01 -11.62 12.81
N LYS A 110 -3.80 -12.15 13.02
CA LYS A 110 -3.56 -13.58 13.22
C LYS A 110 -4.32 -14.14 14.43
N GLU A 111 -4.24 -13.46 15.57
CA GLU A 111 -4.91 -13.89 16.81
C GLU A 111 -6.43 -13.85 16.72
N ASN A 112 -6.98 -12.90 15.96
CA ASN A 112 -8.43 -12.74 15.79
C ASN A 112 -9.00 -13.49 14.58
N GLY A 113 -8.18 -14.22 13.82
CA GLY A 113 -8.62 -14.88 12.59
C GLY A 113 -9.08 -13.89 11.51
N LYS A 114 -8.53 -12.67 11.53
CA LYS A 114 -8.82 -11.59 10.58
C LYS A 114 -7.73 -11.50 9.52
N LYS A 115 -7.93 -10.64 8.51
CA LYS A 115 -6.98 -10.45 7.43
C LYS A 115 -6.18 -9.16 7.60
N ALA A 116 -4.95 -9.18 7.07
CA ALA A 116 -4.06 -8.03 7.05
C ALA A 116 -3.49 -7.83 5.65
N ILE A 117 -3.11 -6.58 5.37
CA ILE A 117 -2.35 -6.19 4.18
C ILE A 117 -1.06 -5.56 4.67
N GLY A 118 0.06 -6.06 4.15
CA GLY A 118 1.40 -5.58 4.48
C GLY A 118 1.85 -4.43 3.57
N VAL A 119 3.08 -3.94 3.81
CA VAL A 119 3.67 -2.81 3.09
C VAL A 119 5.15 -2.99 2.81
N ASP A 120 5.64 -2.31 1.79
CA ASP A 120 7.02 -2.22 1.28
C ASP A 120 7.56 -3.53 0.72
N GLN A 121 7.47 -4.63 1.45
CA GLN A 121 7.91 -5.96 1.06
C GLN A 121 6.79 -6.98 1.22
N ASP A 122 6.97 -8.17 0.66
CA ASP A 122 6.04 -9.28 0.84
C ASP A 122 6.07 -9.77 2.30
N GLN A 123 5.07 -9.38 3.08
CA GLN A 123 4.95 -9.70 4.50
C GLN A 123 4.14 -10.99 4.76
N ASN A 124 3.78 -11.77 3.73
CA ASN A 124 3.02 -13.02 3.91
C ASN A 124 3.65 -13.97 4.94
N ALA A 125 4.99 -14.04 5.00
CA ALA A 125 5.69 -14.92 5.93
C ALA A 125 5.42 -14.63 7.42
N LEU A 126 4.98 -13.40 7.78
CA LEU A 126 4.66 -13.04 9.18
C LEU A 126 3.39 -13.74 9.68
N ALA A 127 2.39 -13.91 8.80
CA ALA A 127 1.15 -14.62 9.08
C ALA A 127 0.57 -15.17 7.76
N PRO A 128 1.03 -16.35 7.27
CA PRO A 128 0.74 -16.84 5.93
C PRO A 128 -0.73 -16.99 5.57
N ASP A 129 -1.58 -17.27 6.57
CA ASP A 129 -3.03 -17.44 6.39
C ASP A 129 -3.82 -16.12 6.52
N ASN A 130 -3.18 -15.08 7.06
CA ASN A 130 -3.82 -13.81 7.40
C ASN A 130 -3.38 -12.66 6.52
N VAL A 131 -2.09 -12.57 6.15
CA VAL A 131 -1.60 -11.56 5.21
C VAL A 131 -1.98 -11.95 3.80
N ILE A 132 -3.00 -11.28 3.26
CA ILE A 132 -3.58 -11.61 1.95
C ILE A 132 -2.77 -11.02 0.79
N THR A 133 -2.12 -9.89 1.00
CA THR A 133 -1.24 -9.21 0.04
C THR A 133 -0.36 -8.20 0.77
N SER A 134 0.55 -7.56 0.05
CA SER A 134 1.30 -6.39 0.52
C SER A 134 1.42 -5.36 -0.60
N ALA A 135 1.34 -4.07 -0.25
CA ALA A 135 1.69 -2.98 -1.16
C ALA A 135 3.21 -2.95 -1.32
N MET A 136 3.70 -3.42 -2.46
CA MET A 136 5.12 -3.56 -2.72
C MET A 136 5.76 -2.24 -3.14
N LYS A 137 6.98 -2.04 -2.65
CA LYS A 137 7.91 -1.01 -3.11
C LYS A 137 9.20 -1.71 -3.55
N ASN A 138 9.39 -1.84 -4.85
CA ASN A 138 10.49 -2.59 -5.44
C ASN A 138 11.77 -1.73 -5.48
N ILE A 139 12.33 -1.47 -4.30
CA ILE A 139 13.54 -0.65 -4.13
C ILE A 139 14.74 -1.30 -4.82
N ASP A 140 14.83 -2.62 -4.80
CA ASP A 140 15.85 -3.42 -5.48
C ASP A 140 15.85 -3.18 -6.99
N VAL A 141 14.68 -3.15 -7.63
CA VAL A 141 14.52 -2.85 -9.06
C VAL A 141 15.02 -1.42 -9.36
N ALA A 142 14.56 -0.44 -8.57
CA ALA A 142 14.93 0.96 -8.76
C ALA A 142 16.44 1.21 -8.57
N VAL A 143 17.05 0.58 -7.56
CA VAL A 143 18.48 0.69 -7.28
C VAL A 143 19.29 -0.02 -8.37
N LEU A 144 18.88 -1.22 -8.80
CA LEU A 144 19.58 -1.94 -9.87
C LEU A 144 19.56 -1.17 -11.19
N GLU A 145 18.43 -0.55 -11.54
CA GLU A 145 18.32 0.30 -12.73
C GLU A 145 19.25 1.52 -12.64
N LEU A 146 19.29 2.19 -11.47
CA LEU A 146 20.20 3.31 -11.25
C LEU A 146 21.67 2.89 -11.35
N LEU A 147 22.05 1.77 -10.72
CA LEU A 147 23.41 1.23 -10.78
C LEU A 147 23.82 0.84 -12.22
N SER A 148 22.90 0.31 -13.01
CA SER A 148 23.15 -0.01 -14.42
C SER A 148 23.53 1.25 -15.20
N LYS A 149 22.86 2.39 -14.96
CA LYS A 149 23.22 3.69 -15.56
C LYS A 149 24.58 4.19 -15.11
N VAL A 150 25.00 3.89 -13.87
CA VAL A 150 26.35 4.22 -13.40
C VAL A 150 27.39 3.39 -14.13
N VAL A 151 27.15 2.10 -14.32
CA VAL A 151 28.09 1.18 -14.97
C VAL A 151 28.25 1.48 -16.46
N ASP A 152 27.17 1.82 -17.17
CA ASP A 152 27.22 2.15 -18.61
C ASP A 152 27.62 3.61 -18.90
N GLY A 153 27.81 4.41 -17.85
CA GLY A 153 28.23 5.81 -17.96
C GLY A 153 27.13 6.80 -18.34
N SER A 154 25.87 6.37 -18.37
CA SER A 154 24.72 7.22 -18.68
C SER A 154 24.14 7.93 -17.44
N TYR A 155 24.62 7.62 -16.24
CA TYR A 155 24.17 8.23 -14.99
C TYR A 155 24.36 9.75 -15.00
N LYS A 156 23.30 10.44 -14.61
CA LYS A 156 23.31 11.89 -14.35
C LYS A 156 22.77 12.11 -12.95
N GLY A 157 23.53 12.77 -12.09
CA GLY A 157 23.05 13.20 -10.78
C GLY A 157 22.13 14.41 -10.88
N GLY A 158 21.56 14.84 -9.74
CA GLY A 158 20.64 15.96 -9.67
C GLY A 158 19.20 15.62 -10.09
N GLU A 159 18.90 14.36 -10.39
CA GLU A 159 17.59 13.92 -10.87
C GLU A 159 16.69 13.42 -9.73
N VAL A 160 15.38 13.57 -9.94
CA VAL A 160 14.34 12.90 -9.15
C VAL A 160 13.63 11.89 -10.04
N ILE A 161 13.79 10.61 -9.73
CA ILE A 161 13.18 9.50 -10.49
C ILE A 161 11.94 9.01 -9.73
N ILE A 162 10.78 9.00 -10.39
CA ILE A 162 9.54 8.44 -9.83
C ILE A 162 9.37 7.02 -10.37
N ASN A 163 9.49 6.05 -9.50
CA ASN A 163 9.31 4.62 -9.81
C ASN A 163 7.82 4.29 -9.79
N THR A 164 7.24 4.17 -10.97
CA THR A 164 5.79 4.00 -11.16
C THR A 164 5.36 2.53 -11.20
N LEU A 165 4.05 2.30 -11.20
CA LEU A 165 3.46 0.98 -11.44
C LEU A 165 3.83 0.45 -12.84
N ALA A 166 3.88 1.33 -13.86
CA ALA A 166 4.27 0.96 -15.21
C ALA A 166 5.74 0.53 -15.33
N MET A 167 6.61 1.06 -14.48
CA MET A 167 8.04 0.72 -14.39
C MET A 167 8.30 -0.48 -13.45
N ASN A 168 7.25 -1.13 -12.94
CA ASN A 168 7.38 -2.16 -11.90
C ASN A 168 8.10 -1.66 -10.62
N GLY A 169 8.06 -0.35 -10.36
CA GLY A 169 8.63 0.25 -9.15
C GLY A 169 7.76 0.00 -7.91
N VAL A 170 6.46 -0.21 -8.13
CA VAL A 170 5.48 -0.55 -7.09
C VAL A 170 4.51 -1.62 -7.63
N GLY A 171 3.76 -2.28 -6.72
CA GLY A 171 2.80 -3.30 -7.12
C GLY A 171 2.15 -4.00 -5.93
N ILE A 172 1.69 -5.22 -6.12
CA ILE A 172 1.21 -6.11 -5.06
C ILE A 172 2.15 -7.31 -4.90
N ALA A 173 2.15 -7.90 -3.71
CA ALA A 173 3.02 -9.03 -3.39
C ALA A 173 2.77 -10.26 -4.29
N PRO A 174 3.82 -10.97 -4.74
CA PRO A 174 3.65 -12.18 -5.55
C PRO A 174 2.90 -13.28 -4.82
N THR A 175 3.00 -13.34 -3.47
CA THR A 175 2.26 -14.32 -2.66
C THR A 175 0.77 -14.04 -2.55
N SER A 176 0.26 -12.95 -3.11
CA SER A 176 -1.18 -12.65 -3.13
C SER A 176 -2.02 -13.80 -3.69
N ASN A 177 -1.47 -14.58 -4.63
CA ASN A 177 -2.13 -15.73 -5.23
C ASN A 177 -2.42 -16.89 -4.26
N LYS A 178 -1.87 -16.86 -3.03
CA LYS A 178 -2.14 -17.86 -2.00
C LYS A 178 -3.46 -17.61 -1.28
N ASN A 179 -3.82 -16.33 -1.09
CA ASN A 179 -4.90 -15.91 -0.21
C ASN A 179 -5.99 -15.07 -0.91
N VAL A 180 -5.72 -14.59 -2.12
CA VAL A 180 -6.68 -13.81 -2.92
C VAL A 180 -7.25 -14.69 -4.02
N PRO A 181 -8.59 -14.76 -4.17
CA PRO A 181 -9.23 -15.51 -5.24
C PRO A 181 -8.77 -15.09 -6.64
N PRO A 182 -8.66 -16.04 -7.60
CA PRO A 182 -8.16 -15.74 -8.95
C PRO A 182 -8.99 -14.68 -9.69
N ASP A 183 -10.31 -14.66 -9.53
CA ASP A 183 -11.20 -13.67 -10.13
C ASP A 183 -10.97 -12.25 -9.59
N VAL A 184 -10.63 -12.13 -8.29
CA VAL A 184 -10.24 -10.86 -7.68
C VAL A 184 -8.90 -10.40 -8.23
N LEU A 185 -7.91 -11.30 -8.36
CA LEU A 185 -6.61 -10.96 -8.95
C LEU A 185 -6.74 -10.54 -10.42
N GLU A 186 -7.59 -11.20 -11.19
CA GLU A 186 -7.87 -10.81 -12.58
C GLU A 186 -8.50 -9.41 -12.65
N TYR A 187 -9.46 -9.11 -11.76
CA TYR A 187 -10.04 -7.78 -11.65
C TYR A 187 -8.98 -6.72 -11.33
N VAL A 188 -8.14 -6.98 -10.32
CA VAL A 188 -7.06 -6.05 -9.93
C VAL A 188 -6.05 -5.86 -11.06
N ALA A 189 -5.70 -6.91 -11.80
CA ALA A 189 -4.81 -6.80 -12.94
C ALA A 189 -5.39 -5.90 -14.05
N LYS A 190 -6.68 -6.00 -14.34
CA LYS A 190 -7.36 -5.10 -15.29
C LYS A 190 -7.35 -3.65 -14.84
N GLU A 191 -7.61 -3.40 -13.55
CA GLU A 191 -7.56 -2.05 -12.99
C GLU A 191 -6.12 -1.51 -12.97
N ALA A 192 -5.12 -2.35 -12.73
CA ALA A 192 -3.71 -1.97 -12.80
C ALA A 192 -3.33 -1.45 -14.20
N GLU A 193 -3.81 -2.07 -15.28
CA GLU A 193 -3.57 -1.58 -16.65
C GLU A 193 -4.21 -0.20 -16.89
N LYS A 194 -5.37 0.09 -16.30
CA LYS A 194 -5.99 1.42 -16.38
C LYS A 194 -5.18 2.48 -15.62
N VAL A 195 -4.58 2.10 -14.48
CA VAL A 195 -3.66 2.99 -13.75
C VAL A 195 -2.41 3.25 -14.58
N LYS A 196 -1.79 2.20 -15.14
CA LYS A 196 -0.59 2.32 -15.99
C LYS A 196 -0.81 3.17 -17.23
N SER A 197 -2.00 3.09 -17.85
CA SER A 197 -2.36 3.89 -19.02
C SER A 197 -2.77 5.33 -18.68
N GLY A 198 -2.97 5.64 -17.40
CA GLY A 198 -3.46 6.95 -16.94
C GLY A 198 -4.98 7.15 -17.10
N GLU A 199 -5.73 6.10 -17.48
CA GLU A 199 -7.20 6.11 -17.50
C GLU A 199 -7.76 6.30 -16.08
N VAL A 200 -7.17 5.63 -15.10
CA VAL A 200 -7.47 5.80 -13.68
C VAL A 200 -6.36 6.61 -13.02
N LYS A 201 -6.70 7.78 -12.50
CA LYS A 201 -5.80 8.61 -11.71
C LYS A 201 -6.01 8.31 -10.23
N VAL A 202 -5.01 7.72 -9.60
CA VAL A 202 -5.05 7.40 -8.17
C VAL A 202 -4.66 8.63 -7.35
N PRO A 203 -5.48 9.06 -6.37
CA PRO A 203 -5.17 10.25 -5.58
C PRO A 203 -3.94 10.01 -4.70
N ALA A 204 -3.08 11.03 -4.64
CA ALA A 204 -1.88 11.06 -3.79
C ALA A 204 -2.01 12.08 -2.65
N THR A 205 -2.99 12.99 -2.75
CA THR A 205 -3.24 14.05 -1.77
C THR A 205 -4.69 14.04 -1.30
N LYS A 206 -4.94 14.77 -0.20
CA LYS A 206 -6.29 14.92 0.34
C LYS A 206 -7.21 15.60 -0.67
N GLU A 207 -6.72 16.66 -1.30
CA GLU A 207 -7.47 17.46 -2.26
C GLU A 207 -7.91 16.61 -3.46
N GLU A 208 -6.99 15.78 -3.98
CA GLU A 208 -7.30 14.86 -5.08
C GLU A 208 -8.33 13.81 -4.65
N PHE A 209 -8.20 13.25 -3.45
CA PHE A 209 -9.15 12.28 -2.92
C PHE A 209 -10.55 12.89 -2.71
N GLU A 210 -10.64 14.11 -2.19
CA GLU A 210 -11.92 14.80 -2.01
C GLU A 210 -12.61 15.14 -3.34
N GLN A 211 -11.84 15.35 -4.41
CA GLN A 211 -12.38 15.59 -5.76
C GLN A 211 -13.05 14.34 -6.36
N LEU A 212 -12.56 13.16 -6.06
CA LEU A 212 -13.18 11.88 -6.50
C LEU A 212 -14.54 11.60 -5.84
N ASN A 213 -14.86 12.31 -4.75
CA ASN A 213 -16.07 12.09 -3.97
C ASN A 213 -17.14 13.17 -4.21
N LYS A 214 -16.90 14.07 -5.17
CA LYS A 214 -17.86 15.09 -5.62
C LYS A 214 -18.59 14.65 -6.88
#